data_d4abdcf61ea2a9ab47f6b3243bf82a13
#
_entry.id   d4abdcf61ea2a9ab47f6b3243bf82a13
#
_cell.length_a   1.000
_cell.length_b   1.000
_cell.length_c   1.000
_cell.angle_alpha   90.00
_cell.angle_beta   90.00
_cell.angle_gamma   90.00
#
_symmetry.space_group_name_H-M   'P 1'
#
loop_
_entity.id
_entity.type
_entity.pdbx_description
1 polymer ?
#
loop_
_entity_poly.entity_id
_entity_poly.type
_entity_poly.pdbx_seq_one_letter_code
_entity_poly.pdbx_strand_id
1 'polypeptide(L)'
;MTPTGKIGLGTSLALLSGGIAQAAKPATGTTPKKPNIVLVITDDCRFLDLGCYGSPDAITPNIDRLAAEGVRFTRFFQATAMSSATRHCLLTGLYPVRSGAYPNHTRLNDGVGTLPQYLKQAGYRVALEGKRHIAPIEAFPFEYLSNEQQRTVYPELIEPFLADVARSGEPFFLYVGSTEPHDPWNKGDQSLWNPNDLTLPCNLVDTPATRKQFRNYLAEINELDNQVGAVDALLHKYGLDENTIFIFTSEQGYSFPFGKWTCYDEGLHTGFVIRWPGTVKPGRVTDAMCEYVDVTPTLVDIAGGKIPEGLDGRSFLPVIKGETDSFKNEV
;
A
#
# COMPACT_ATOMS: atom_id res chain seq x y z
N MET A 1 17.12 45.94 -83.10
CA MET A 1 17.02 44.84 -84.09
C MET A 1 16.29 43.72 -83.47
N THR A 2 15.06 43.49 -83.86
CA THR A 2 14.27 42.27 -83.66
C THR A 2 14.91 41.11 -84.42
N PRO A 3 14.61 39.83 -84.23
CA PRO A 3 13.24 39.28 -84.09
C PRO A 3 13.03 38.01 -83.23
N THR A 4 11.74 37.79 -83.07
CA THR A 4 10.96 36.50 -83.15
C THR A 4 11.34 35.35 -82.23
N GLY A 5 10.54 34.84 -81.38
CA GLY A 5 9.17 34.36 -81.50
C GLY A 5 9.12 32.84 -81.56
N LYS A 6 8.54 32.18 -80.56
CA LYS A 6 7.74 30.99 -80.83
C LYS A 6 6.98 30.58 -79.55
N ILE A 7 5.66 30.51 -79.70
CA ILE A 7 4.69 30.02 -78.80
C ILE A 7 4.74 28.49 -78.84
N GLY A 8 4.83 27.86 -77.65
CA GLY A 8 4.65 26.40 -77.48
C GLY A 8 3.53 26.15 -76.46
N LEU A 9 2.37 25.71 -76.97
CA LEU A 9 1.28 25.16 -76.16
C LEU A 9 1.75 23.83 -75.49
N GLY A 10 1.83 23.82 -74.18
CA GLY A 10 2.01 22.62 -73.45
C GLY A 10 0.74 22.31 -72.70
N THR A 11 -0.01 21.32 -73.13
CA THR A 11 -1.16 20.74 -72.44
C THR A 11 -0.75 20.02 -71.20
N SER A 12 -1.11 20.54 -70.00
CA SER A 12 -0.88 19.92 -68.75
C SER A 12 -2.07 18.95 -68.43
N LEU A 13 -1.77 17.67 -68.40
CA LEU A 13 -2.68 16.62 -67.97
C LEU A 13 -2.67 16.60 -66.45
N ALA A 14 -3.78 17.00 -65.81
CA ALA A 14 -3.96 16.91 -64.38
C ALA A 14 -4.34 15.46 -63.99
N LEU A 15 -3.44 14.75 -63.35
CA LEU A 15 -3.72 13.47 -62.69
C LEU A 15 -4.43 13.72 -61.38
N LEU A 16 -5.72 13.44 -61.34
CA LEU A 16 -6.51 13.35 -60.09
C LEU A 16 -6.10 12.07 -59.36
N SER A 17 -5.24 12.20 -58.34
CA SER A 17 -4.97 11.14 -57.36
C SER A 17 -6.12 11.13 -56.35
N GLY A 18 -7.06 10.21 -56.56
CA GLY A 18 -8.09 9.89 -55.56
C GLY A 18 -7.46 9.30 -54.31
N GLY A 19 -7.31 10.11 -53.27
CA GLY A 19 -6.96 9.65 -51.95
C GLY A 19 -8.13 8.82 -51.35
N ILE A 20 -7.93 7.52 -51.21
CA ILE A 20 -8.84 6.68 -50.43
C ILE A 20 -8.68 7.12 -48.98
N ALA A 21 -9.67 7.81 -48.44
CA ALA A 21 -9.78 8.08 -46.99
C ALA A 21 -9.95 6.77 -46.28
N GLN A 22 -8.88 6.30 -45.66
CA GLN A 22 -8.92 5.13 -44.79
C GLN A 22 -9.72 5.52 -43.56
N ALA A 23 -10.95 5.01 -43.45
CA ALA A 23 -11.80 5.19 -42.28
C ALA A 23 -11.04 4.69 -41.03
N ALA A 24 -10.74 5.58 -40.11
CA ALA A 24 -10.20 5.21 -38.81
C ALA A 24 -11.20 4.28 -38.14
N LYS A 25 -10.74 3.06 -37.78
CA LYS A 25 -11.51 2.16 -36.96
C LYS A 25 -11.92 2.90 -35.68
N PRO A 26 -13.19 2.84 -35.26
CA PRO A 26 -13.56 3.39 -33.98
C PRO A 26 -12.74 2.67 -32.91
N ALA A 27 -12.03 3.43 -32.07
CA ALA A 27 -11.39 2.90 -30.89
C ALA A 27 -12.49 2.20 -30.07
N THR A 28 -12.40 0.90 -29.98
CA THR A 28 -13.24 0.12 -29.05
C THR A 28 -12.88 0.62 -27.65
N GLY A 29 -13.74 1.45 -27.06
CA GLY A 29 -13.57 1.95 -25.72
C GLY A 29 -13.62 0.79 -24.74
N THR A 30 -12.47 0.20 -24.45
CA THR A 30 -12.34 -0.71 -23.32
C THR A 30 -12.47 0.15 -22.08
N THR A 31 -13.50 -0.06 -21.29
CA THR A 31 -13.61 0.52 -19.95
C THR A 31 -12.28 0.25 -19.23
N PRO A 32 -11.62 1.27 -18.66
CA PRO A 32 -10.36 1.05 -17.96
C PRO A 32 -10.52 -0.07 -16.94
N LYS A 33 -9.62 -1.05 -16.98
CA LYS A 33 -9.64 -2.18 -16.05
C LYS A 33 -9.43 -1.62 -14.63
N LYS A 34 -10.30 -1.99 -13.69
CA LYS A 34 -10.12 -1.61 -12.29
C LYS A 34 -8.78 -2.13 -11.78
N PRO A 35 -7.99 -1.33 -11.05
CA PRO A 35 -6.73 -1.79 -10.50
C PRO A 35 -6.97 -2.83 -9.41
N ASN A 36 -6.10 -3.81 -9.32
CA ASN A 36 -6.01 -4.67 -8.14
C ASN A 36 -5.35 -3.88 -7.01
N ILE A 37 -5.60 -4.29 -5.78
CA ILE A 37 -5.05 -3.63 -4.59
C ILE A 37 -4.44 -4.67 -3.68
N VAL A 38 -3.16 -4.51 -3.35
CA VAL A 38 -2.47 -5.26 -2.29
C VAL A 38 -2.10 -4.28 -1.20
N LEU A 39 -2.44 -4.59 0.05
CA LEU A 39 -2.06 -3.81 1.22
C LEU A 39 -1.35 -4.73 2.20
N VAL A 40 -0.05 -4.48 2.40
CA VAL A 40 0.77 -5.14 3.41
C VAL A 40 0.88 -4.22 4.61
N ILE A 41 0.48 -4.71 5.78
CA ILE A 41 0.62 -4.01 7.06
C ILE A 41 1.48 -4.84 8.01
N THR A 42 2.41 -4.16 8.66
CA THR A 42 3.31 -4.77 9.67
C THR A 42 2.64 -4.91 11.03
N ASP A 43 3.43 -5.24 12.05
CA ASP A 43 3.03 -5.25 13.45
C ASP A 43 4.18 -4.72 14.32
N ASP A 44 3.98 -3.61 15.01
CA ASP A 44 4.96 -2.97 15.90
C ASP A 44 6.27 -2.52 15.19
N CYS A 45 6.17 -1.90 14.02
CA CYS A 45 7.32 -1.42 13.24
C CYS A 45 7.45 0.10 13.28
N ARG A 46 8.53 0.60 13.87
CA ARG A 46 8.86 2.02 13.79
C ARG A 46 9.27 2.38 12.36
N PHE A 47 8.64 3.42 11.78
CA PHE A 47 8.89 3.78 10.37
C PHE A 47 10.33 4.22 10.10
N LEU A 48 11.01 4.85 11.07
CA LEU A 48 12.43 5.24 10.97
C LEU A 48 13.40 4.06 10.95
N ASP A 49 12.93 2.84 11.23
CA ASP A 49 13.73 1.62 11.17
C ASP A 49 13.59 0.89 9.82
N LEU A 50 13.14 1.61 8.78
CA LEU A 50 13.10 1.17 7.38
C LEU A 50 14.14 1.93 6.56
N GLY A 51 14.79 1.27 5.59
CA GLY A 51 15.84 1.87 4.77
C GLY A 51 15.37 3.11 4.00
N CYS A 52 14.20 3.04 3.35
CA CYS A 52 13.63 4.16 2.60
C CYS A 52 13.25 5.36 3.48
N TYR A 53 13.20 5.21 4.80
CA TYR A 53 13.02 6.30 5.76
C TYR A 53 14.31 6.73 6.46
N GLY A 54 15.46 6.17 6.05
CA GLY A 54 16.77 6.63 6.48
C GLY A 54 17.41 5.85 7.62
N SER A 55 16.90 4.66 7.95
CA SER A 55 17.56 3.77 8.90
C SER A 55 18.98 3.43 8.41
N PRO A 56 20.02 3.62 9.22
CA PRO A 56 21.39 3.26 8.84
C PRO A 56 21.63 1.75 8.89
N ASP A 57 20.84 1.02 9.66
CA ASP A 57 21.07 -0.38 9.97
C ASP A 57 20.04 -1.35 9.35
N ALA A 58 18.91 -0.84 8.83
CA ALA A 58 17.89 -1.67 8.23
C ALA A 58 18.34 -2.29 6.90
N ILE A 59 17.97 -3.56 6.69
CA ILE A 59 18.15 -4.26 5.42
C ILE A 59 16.77 -4.55 4.85
N THR A 60 16.24 -3.59 4.07
CA THR A 60 14.86 -3.62 3.54
C THR A 60 14.79 -3.37 2.04
N PRO A 61 15.54 -4.15 1.22
CA PRO A 61 15.68 -3.85 -0.22
C PRO A 61 14.36 -3.94 -1.00
N ASN A 62 13.40 -4.75 -0.56
CA ASN A 62 12.11 -4.89 -1.24
C ASN A 62 11.19 -3.71 -0.94
N ILE A 63 11.10 -3.28 0.31
CA ILE A 63 10.33 -2.08 0.73
C ILE A 63 10.97 -0.83 0.13
N ASP A 64 12.31 -0.74 0.11
CA ASP A 64 13.05 0.37 -0.47
C ASP A 64 12.80 0.48 -1.98
N ARG A 65 12.72 -0.66 -2.68
CA ARG A 65 12.35 -0.72 -4.10
C ARG A 65 10.93 -0.24 -4.32
N LEU A 66 9.95 -0.66 -3.51
CA LEU A 66 8.57 -0.16 -3.60
C LEU A 66 8.52 1.36 -3.44
N ALA A 67 9.30 1.92 -2.51
CA ALA A 67 9.39 3.36 -2.32
C ALA A 67 10.04 4.07 -3.53
N ALA A 68 11.07 3.47 -4.13
CA ALA A 68 11.73 3.99 -5.31
C ALA A 68 10.84 3.94 -6.57
N GLU A 69 9.96 2.96 -6.67
CA GLU A 69 9.02 2.77 -7.78
C GLU A 69 7.67 3.49 -7.57
N GLY A 70 7.47 4.09 -6.41
CA GLY A 70 6.20 4.68 -6.00
C GLY A 70 6.30 6.07 -5.35
N VAL A 71 5.39 6.33 -4.44
CA VAL A 71 5.38 7.50 -3.57
C VAL A 71 5.52 7.10 -2.11
N ARG A 72 6.41 7.78 -1.40
CA ARG A 72 6.62 7.64 0.04
C ARG A 72 6.06 8.86 0.77
N PHE A 73 5.22 8.62 1.79
CA PHE A 73 4.66 9.65 2.65
C PHE A 73 5.57 9.86 3.85
N THR A 74 5.93 11.11 4.14
CA THR A 74 6.75 11.47 5.30
C THR A 74 5.94 11.82 6.54
N ARG A 75 4.62 12.01 6.39
CA ARG A 75 3.70 12.41 7.45
C ARG A 75 2.39 11.60 7.38
N PHE A 76 2.49 10.31 7.71
CA PHE A 76 1.33 9.43 7.79
C PHE A 76 1.15 8.96 9.24
N PHE A 77 -0.05 9.06 9.76
CA PHE A 77 -0.31 8.83 11.17
C PHE A 77 -1.43 7.83 11.40
N GLN A 78 -1.46 7.31 12.60
CA GLN A 78 -2.57 6.51 13.10
C GLN A 78 -3.17 7.15 14.36
N ALA A 79 -4.42 6.81 14.67
CA ALA A 79 -5.16 7.40 15.78
C ALA A 79 -4.78 6.82 17.15
N THR A 80 -4.08 5.68 17.19
CA THR A 80 -3.80 4.95 18.44
C THR A 80 -2.68 3.92 18.26
N ALA A 81 -1.77 3.86 19.20
CA ALA A 81 -0.62 2.95 19.16
C ALA A 81 -0.96 1.54 19.66
N MET A 82 -2.00 0.90 19.07
CA MET A 82 -2.50 -0.42 19.45
C MET A 82 -3.03 -1.17 18.22
N SER A 83 -2.50 -2.35 17.94
CA SER A 83 -2.78 -3.14 16.73
C SER A 83 -4.26 -3.33 16.41
N SER A 84 -5.08 -3.77 17.37
CA SER A 84 -6.50 -4.04 17.12
C SER A 84 -7.23 -2.76 16.71
N ALA A 85 -7.10 -1.69 17.49
CA ALA A 85 -7.75 -0.41 17.23
C ALA A 85 -7.27 0.23 15.93
N THR A 86 -5.96 0.14 15.63
CA THR A 86 -5.36 0.63 14.36
C THR A 86 -5.93 -0.09 13.15
N ARG A 87 -6.02 -1.44 13.19
CA ARG A 87 -6.56 -2.24 12.07
C ARG A 87 -8.05 -1.96 11.86
N HIS A 88 -8.83 -1.79 12.93
CA HIS A 88 -10.22 -1.36 12.81
C HIS A 88 -10.33 0.04 12.21
N CYS A 89 -9.50 1.00 12.65
CA CYS A 89 -9.48 2.36 12.11
C CYS A 89 -9.22 2.35 10.60
N LEU A 90 -8.18 1.65 10.16
CA LEU A 90 -7.83 1.51 8.74
C LEU A 90 -8.96 0.88 7.92
N LEU A 91 -9.60 -0.17 8.44
CA LEU A 91 -10.60 -0.95 7.72
C LEU A 91 -12.03 -0.41 7.84
N THR A 92 -12.27 0.65 8.62
CA THR A 92 -13.60 1.27 8.75
C THR A 92 -13.66 2.71 8.28
N GLY A 93 -12.52 3.43 8.28
CA GLY A 93 -12.48 4.87 8.07
C GLY A 93 -13.07 5.67 9.23
N LEU A 94 -13.13 5.06 10.43
CA LEU A 94 -13.66 5.66 11.65
C LEU A 94 -12.59 5.66 12.76
N TYR A 95 -12.56 6.70 13.56
CA TYR A 95 -11.75 6.69 14.77
C TYR A 95 -12.21 5.58 15.74
N PRO A 96 -11.27 4.98 16.48
CA PRO A 96 -11.56 3.80 17.31
C PRO A 96 -12.69 4.01 18.32
N VAL A 97 -12.77 5.18 18.94
CA VAL A 97 -13.85 5.52 19.89
C VAL A 97 -15.22 5.49 19.20
N ARG A 98 -15.28 5.97 17.96
CA ARG A 98 -16.52 6.03 17.19
C ARG A 98 -16.93 4.67 16.65
N SER A 99 -15.98 3.86 16.23
CA SER A 99 -16.25 2.51 15.76
C SER A 99 -16.57 1.50 16.90
N GLY A 100 -16.26 1.85 18.17
CA GLY A 100 -16.39 1.00 19.34
C GLY A 100 -15.14 0.18 19.64
N ALA A 101 -14.20 0.07 18.72
CA ALA A 101 -13.00 -0.78 18.85
C ALA A 101 -11.79 -0.01 19.43
N TYR A 102 -12.01 0.85 20.45
CA TYR A 102 -10.93 1.67 21.01
C TYR A 102 -10.04 0.95 22.03
N PRO A 103 -10.51 0.04 22.89
CA PRO A 103 -9.61 -0.79 23.67
C PRO A 103 -9.00 -1.89 22.81
N ASN A 104 -7.82 -2.37 23.19
CA ASN A 104 -7.21 -3.50 22.50
C ASN A 104 -8.05 -4.78 22.67
N HIS A 105 -8.06 -5.65 21.65
CA HIS A 105 -8.83 -6.91 21.63
C HIS A 105 -10.34 -6.74 21.74
N THR A 106 -10.88 -5.61 21.34
CA THR A 106 -12.34 -5.36 21.30
C THR A 106 -12.92 -5.51 19.91
N ARG A 107 -14.20 -5.23 19.78
CA ARG A 107 -14.97 -5.40 18.55
C ARG A 107 -15.63 -4.09 18.11
N LEU A 108 -16.01 -4.01 16.83
CA LEU A 108 -16.84 -2.94 16.32
C LEU A 108 -18.23 -2.93 16.97
N ASN A 109 -18.80 -1.74 17.06
CA ASN A 109 -20.25 -1.59 17.29
C ASN A 109 -21.04 -2.23 16.16
N ASP A 110 -22.25 -2.69 16.47
CA ASP A 110 -23.13 -3.27 15.46
C ASP A 110 -23.50 -2.22 14.39
N GLY A 111 -23.54 -2.66 13.14
CA GLY A 111 -23.89 -1.80 12.01
C GLY A 111 -22.74 -0.96 11.44
N VAL A 112 -21.54 -1.00 12.02
CA VAL A 112 -20.37 -0.34 11.44
C VAL A 112 -19.95 -1.04 10.15
N GLY A 113 -19.94 -0.30 9.04
CA GLY A 113 -19.50 -0.80 7.75
C GLY A 113 -17.98 -0.89 7.64
N THR A 114 -17.48 -1.79 6.79
CA THR A 114 -16.06 -2.09 6.67
C THR A 114 -15.56 -2.06 5.23
N LEU A 115 -14.28 -1.77 5.04
CA LEU A 115 -13.65 -1.72 3.71
C LEU A 115 -13.90 -2.97 2.86
N PRO A 116 -13.77 -4.23 3.37
CA PRO A 116 -14.07 -5.39 2.56
C PRO A 116 -15.53 -5.47 2.10
N GLN A 117 -16.49 -4.98 2.89
CA GLN A 117 -17.89 -4.87 2.45
C GLN A 117 -18.04 -3.87 1.31
N TYR A 118 -17.43 -2.68 1.42
CA TYR A 118 -17.49 -1.64 0.39
C TYR A 118 -16.82 -2.07 -0.91
N LEU A 119 -15.67 -2.72 -0.82
CA LEU A 119 -14.96 -3.22 -2.01
C LEU A 119 -15.71 -4.38 -2.69
N LYS A 120 -16.35 -5.27 -1.93
CA LYS A 120 -17.26 -6.28 -2.51
C LYS A 120 -18.43 -5.63 -3.26
N GLN A 121 -19.05 -4.59 -2.71
CA GLN A 121 -20.10 -3.83 -3.40
C GLN A 121 -19.57 -3.15 -4.67
N ALA A 122 -18.29 -2.76 -4.69
CA ALA A 122 -17.62 -2.24 -5.87
C ALA A 122 -17.17 -3.35 -6.86
N GLY A 123 -17.49 -4.63 -6.60
CA GLY A 123 -17.18 -5.75 -7.49
C GLY A 123 -15.79 -6.32 -7.35
N TYR A 124 -15.12 -6.10 -6.22
CA TYR A 124 -13.83 -6.71 -5.91
C TYR A 124 -14.00 -8.05 -5.20
N ARG A 125 -13.15 -8.98 -5.52
CA ARG A 125 -12.90 -10.14 -4.68
C ARG A 125 -11.95 -9.72 -3.55
N VAL A 126 -12.25 -10.06 -2.30
CA VAL A 126 -11.48 -9.56 -1.14
C VAL A 126 -10.94 -10.72 -0.33
N ALA A 127 -9.62 -10.75 -0.11
CA ALA A 127 -8.93 -11.81 0.60
C ALA A 127 -8.03 -11.27 1.70
N LEU A 128 -7.78 -12.08 2.71
CA LEU A 128 -6.87 -11.79 3.81
C LEU A 128 -5.96 -12.97 4.10
N GLU A 129 -4.66 -12.70 4.16
CA GLU A 129 -3.64 -13.60 4.67
C GLU A 129 -2.92 -12.95 5.85
N GLY A 130 -2.52 -13.80 6.82
CA GLY A 130 -1.74 -13.38 7.97
C GLY A 130 -2.59 -12.83 9.13
N LYS A 131 -2.02 -11.92 9.91
CA LYS A 131 -2.62 -11.39 11.13
C LYS A 131 -3.94 -10.65 10.87
N ARG A 132 -4.99 -11.08 11.56
CA ARG A 132 -6.34 -10.46 11.51
C ARG A 132 -6.47 -9.34 12.52
N HIS A 133 -6.56 -9.67 13.80
CA HIS A 133 -6.72 -8.79 14.97
C HIS A 133 -7.90 -7.81 14.84
N ILE A 134 -8.98 -8.26 14.23
CA ILE A 134 -10.23 -7.55 13.98
C ILE A 134 -11.43 -8.36 14.49
N ALA A 135 -12.48 -7.68 14.92
CA ALA A 135 -13.71 -8.30 15.41
C ALA A 135 -14.91 -7.36 15.28
N PRO A 136 -16.14 -7.87 15.09
CA PRO A 136 -16.45 -9.29 14.91
C PRO A 136 -16.06 -9.76 13.49
N ILE A 137 -15.70 -11.02 13.34
CA ILE A 137 -15.19 -11.52 12.05
C ILE A 137 -16.21 -11.42 10.92
N GLU A 138 -17.50 -11.49 11.25
CA GLU A 138 -18.62 -11.40 10.32
C GLU A 138 -18.76 -10.02 9.67
N ALA A 139 -18.26 -8.97 10.35
CA ALA A 139 -18.23 -7.62 9.79
C ALA A 139 -17.14 -7.45 8.71
N PHE A 140 -16.21 -8.39 8.62
CA PHE A 140 -15.09 -8.36 7.70
C PHE A 140 -15.13 -9.57 6.75
N PRO A 141 -15.97 -9.55 5.71
CA PRO A 141 -16.24 -10.71 4.86
C PRO A 141 -15.11 -10.99 3.86
N PHE A 142 -13.88 -11.18 4.35
CA PHE A 142 -12.75 -11.64 3.57
C PHE A 142 -12.85 -13.13 3.23
N GLU A 143 -12.25 -13.53 2.13
CA GLU A 143 -11.76 -14.88 1.93
C GLU A 143 -10.51 -15.02 2.80
N TYR A 144 -10.63 -15.71 3.91
CA TYR A 144 -9.50 -15.97 4.81
C TYR A 144 -8.67 -17.10 4.24
N LEU A 145 -7.46 -16.79 3.76
CA LEU A 145 -6.61 -17.77 3.08
C LEU A 145 -5.98 -18.76 4.05
N SER A 146 -5.93 -18.42 5.34
CA SER A 146 -5.57 -19.34 6.43
C SER A 146 -6.73 -19.53 7.39
N ASN A 147 -6.89 -20.76 7.92
CA ASN A 147 -7.83 -21.06 8.98
C ASN A 147 -7.30 -20.64 10.37
N GLU A 148 -6.00 -20.47 10.50
CA GLU A 148 -5.37 -20.09 11.75
C GLU A 148 -5.35 -18.57 11.93
N GLN A 149 -5.54 -18.13 13.17
CA GLN A 149 -5.21 -16.74 13.53
C GLN A 149 -3.70 -16.66 13.66
N GLN A 150 -3.15 -16.01 12.72
CA GLN A 150 -1.93 -15.77 12.34
C GLN A 150 -0.73 -15.53 13.04
N ARG A 151 0.39 -15.96 12.61
CA ARG A 151 1.72 -15.88 13.22
C ARG A 151 2.80 -15.33 12.28
N THR A 152 2.55 -15.33 10.99
CA THR A 152 3.41 -14.82 9.94
C THR A 152 2.65 -14.85 8.62
N VAL A 153 3.23 -14.35 7.56
CA VAL A 153 2.68 -14.45 6.21
C VAL A 153 3.23 -15.69 5.53
N TYR A 154 2.33 -16.46 4.92
CA TYR A 154 2.67 -17.65 4.14
C TYR A 154 2.36 -17.40 2.66
N PRO A 155 3.37 -17.04 1.82
CA PRO A 155 3.16 -16.77 0.40
C PRO A 155 2.50 -17.93 -0.36
N GLU A 156 2.75 -19.16 0.07
CA GLU A 156 2.15 -20.38 -0.49
C GLU A 156 0.62 -20.46 -0.29
N LEU A 157 0.07 -19.73 0.67
CA LEU A 157 -1.38 -19.60 0.84
C LEU A 157 -1.97 -18.49 -0.03
N ILE A 158 -1.19 -17.48 -0.38
CA ILE A 158 -1.56 -16.39 -1.28
C ILE A 158 -1.57 -16.87 -2.74
N GLU A 159 -0.64 -17.72 -3.11
CA GLU A 159 -0.40 -18.14 -4.49
C GLU A 159 -1.64 -18.71 -5.19
N PRO A 160 -2.42 -19.65 -4.61
CA PRO A 160 -3.63 -20.18 -5.26
C PRO A 160 -4.68 -19.09 -5.53
N PHE A 161 -4.83 -18.11 -4.62
CA PHE A 161 -5.73 -16.98 -4.80
C PHE A 161 -5.30 -16.11 -5.98
N LEU A 162 -4.01 -15.74 -6.07
CA LEU A 162 -3.49 -14.93 -7.18
C LEU A 162 -3.58 -15.66 -8.52
N ALA A 163 -3.31 -16.96 -8.55
CA ALA A 163 -3.48 -17.80 -9.75
C ALA A 163 -4.94 -17.81 -10.23
N ASP A 164 -5.90 -17.84 -9.33
CA ASP A 164 -7.32 -17.85 -9.64
C ASP A 164 -7.80 -16.49 -10.17
N VAL A 165 -7.47 -15.36 -9.52
CA VAL A 165 -7.84 -14.03 -10.00
C VAL A 165 -7.12 -13.65 -11.30
N ALA A 166 -5.90 -14.13 -11.53
CA ALA A 166 -5.20 -13.96 -12.80
C ALA A 166 -5.96 -14.65 -13.95
N ARG A 167 -6.54 -15.82 -13.69
CA ARG A 167 -7.34 -16.57 -14.67
C ARG A 167 -8.72 -15.97 -14.89
N SER A 168 -9.42 -15.57 -13.81
CA SER A 168 -10.78 -15.00 -13.91
C SER A 168 -10.78 -13.57 -14.42
N GLY A 169 -9.72 -12.80 -14.17
CA GLY A 169 -9.62 -11.39 -14.51
C GLY A 169 -10.41 -10.47 -13.56
N GLU A 170 -10.91 -10.99 -12.45
CA GLU A 170 -11.62 -10.23 -11.44
C GLU A 170 -10.68 -9.27 -10.71
N PRO A 171 -11.08 -8.01 -10.46
CA PRO A 171 -10.30 -7.12 -9.61
C PRO A 171 -10.32 -7.65 -8.17
N PHE A 172 -9.20 -7.51 -7.46
CA PHE A 172 -9.10 -8.01 -6.10
C PHE A 172 -8.50 -6.99 -5.14
N PHE A 173 -8.83 -7.16 -3.86
CA PHE A 173 -8.16 -6.57 -2.73
C PHE A 173 -7.58 -7.69 -1.86
N LEU A 174 -6.26 -7.69 -1.70
CA LEU A 174 -5.55 -8.61 -0.84
C LEU A 174 -4.96 -7.83 0.34
N TYR A 175 -5.46 -8.12 1.54
CA TYR A 175 -4.89 -7.64 2.78
C TYR A 175 -3.90 -8.66 3.32
N VAL A 176 -2.67 -8.25 3.54
CA VAL A 176 -1.58 -9.08 4.07
C VAL A 176 -1.15 -8.51 5.42
N GLY A 177 -1.50 -9.20 6.50
CA GLY A 177 -1.13 -8.79 7.85
C GLY A 177 0.12 -9.54 8.33
N SER A 178 1.29 -8.91 8.29
CA SER A 178 2.47 -9.48 8.92
C SER A 178 2.36 -9.41 10.45
N THR A 179 3.01 -10.35 11.15
CA THR A 179 3.26 -10.27 12.58
C THR A 179 4.64 -9.72 12.90
N GLU A 180 5.51 -9.61 11.91
CA GLU A 180 6.83 -9.05 12.08
C GLU A 180 6.77 -7.51 12.03
N PRO A 181 7.55 -6.82 12.85
CA PRO A 181 8.48 -7.29 13.90
C PRO A 181 7.92 -7.24 15.33
N HIS A 182 6.75 -7.87 15.60
CA HIS A 182 6.18 -7.94 16.95
C HIS A 182 7.01 -8.84 17.87
N ASP A 183 7.25 -8.41 19.12
CA ASP A 183 7.92 -9.25 20.10
C ASP A 183 7.15 -10.58 20.39
N PRO A 184 7.86 -11.67 20.76
CA PRO A 184 9.32 -11.79 20.99
C PRO A 184 10.12 -11.90 19.69
N TRP A 185 11.21 -11.14 19.60
CA TRP A 185 12.07 -11.10 18.42
C TRP A 185 12.97 -12.33 18.33
N ASN A 186 12.51 -13.36 17.66
CA ASN A 186 13.15 -14.68 17.57
C ASN A 186 13.21 -15.25 16.14
N LYS A 187 12.79 -14.48 15.14
CA LYS A 187 12.80 -14.83 13.73
C LYS A 187 13.88 -14.03 12.95
N GLY A 188 14.02 -14.35 11.68
CA GLY A 188 15.00 -13.71 10.80
C GLY A 188 16.44 -14.11 11.10
N ASP A 189 17.36 -13.68 10.24
CA ASP A 189 18.78 -13.98 10.38
C ASP A 189 19.51 -12.91 11.19
N GLN A 190 19.68 -13.17 12.48
CA GLN A 190 20.34 -12.26 13.40
C GLN A 190 21.84 -12.11 13.13
N SER A 191 22.47 -12.99 12.34
CA SER A 191 23.90 -12.95 12.02
C SER A 191 24.26 -11.82 11.06
N LEU A 192 23.29 -11.21 10.42
CA LEU A 192 23.49 -10.07 9.51
C LEU A 192 24.00 -8.81 10.20
N TRP A 193 23.88 -8.73 11.53
CA TRP A 193 24.33 -7.55 12.31
C TRP A 193 25.22 -7.92 13.48
N ASN A 194 26.30 -7.15 13.64
CA ASN A 194 27.02 -7.12 14.90
C ASN A 194 26.35 -6.10 15.84
N PRO A 195 25.90 -6.50 17.02
CA PRO A 195 25.22 -5.56 17.95
C PRO A 195 26.04 -4.33 18.31
N ASN A 196 27.37 -4.44 18.31
CA ASN A 196 28.26 -3.33 18.68
C ASN A 196 28.33 -2.22 17.62
N ASP A 197 27.98 -2.53 16.37
CA ASP A 197 28.06 -1.58 15.25
C ASP A 197 26.73 -0.86 15.02
N LEU A 198 25.66 -1.24 15.75
CA LEU A 198 24.31 -0.66 15.56
C LEU A 198 24.20 0.78 16.08
N THR A 199 23.45 1.58 15.35
CA THR A 199 23.05 2.93 15.72
C THR A 199 21.71 2.87 16.46
N LEU A 200 21.73 2.89 17.80
CA LEU A 200 20.50 2.86 18.58
C LEU A 200 19.71 4.15 18.45
N PRO A 201 18.37 4.09 18.38
CA PRO A 201 17.51 5.24 18.58
C PRO A 201 17.85 6.01 19.88
N CYS A 202 17.79 7.34 19.84
CA CYS A 202 18.23 8.20 20.94
C CYS A 202 17.42 8.05 22.24
N ASN A 203 16.23 7.46 22.15
CA ASN A 203 15.37 7.16 23.30
C ASN A 203 15.69 5.81 23.97
N LEU A 204 16.63 5.03 23.42
CA LEU A 204 17.05 3.75 23.99
C LEU A 204 18.32 3.89 24.80
N VAL A 205 18.34 3.30 25.99
CA VAL A 205 19.55 3.23 26.81
C VAL A 205 20.55 2.27 26.20
N ASP A 206 21.77 2.73 25.94
CA ASP A 206 22.81 1.92 25.30
C ASP A 206 23.40 0.91 26.32
N THR A 207 22.97 -0.32 26.20
CA THR A 207 23.48 -1.46 26.95
C THR A 207 23.66 -2.67 26.01
N PRO A 208 24.52 -3.65 26.38
CA PRO A 208 24.62 -4.88 25.60
C PRO A 208 23.30 -5.61 25.41
N ALA A 209 22.41 -5.55 26.40
CA ALA A 209 21.07 -6.16 26.33
C ALA A 209 20.18 -5.42 25.30
N THR A 210 20.15 -4.09 25.33
CA THR A 210 19.40 -3.26 24.39
C THR A 210 19.89 -3.49 22.97
N ARG A 211 21.22 -3.47 22.74
CA ARG A 211 21.83 -3.72 21.44
C ARG A 211 21.47 -5.10 20.88
N LYS A 212 21.49 -6.13 21.75
CA LYS A 212 21.07 -7.48 21.36
C LYS A 212 19.60 -7.52 20.95
N GLN A 213 18.70 -6.89 21.70
CA GLN A 213 17.26 -6.85 21.38
C GLN A 213 17.00 -6.06 20.11
N PHE A 214 17.67 -4.91 19.93
CA PHE A 214 17.52 -4.09 18.73
C PHE A 214 18.01 -4.83 17.47
N ARG A 215 19.13 -5.58 17.56
CA ARG A 215 19.57 -6.50 16.50
C ARG A 215 18.49 -7.52 16.14
N ASN A 216 17.88 -8.15 17.14
CA ASN A 216 16.85 -9.16 16.92
C ASN A 216 15.61 -8.55 16.25
N TYR A 217 15.22 -7.36 16.67
CA TYR A 217 14.16 -6.59 16.06
C TYR A 217 14.45 -6.25 14.57
N LEU A 218 15.67 -5.81 14.25
CA LEU A 218 16.10 -5.58 12.86
C LEU A 218 16.09 -6.86 12.02
N ALA A 219 16.39 -8.00 12.60
CA ALA A 219 16.32 -9.29 11.90
C ALA A 219 14.87 -9.63 11.52
N GLU A 220 13.89 -9.30 12.35
CA GLU A 220 12.48 -9.48 12.01
C GLU A 220 11.98 -8.44 10.99
N ILE A 221 12.53 -7.22 10.97
CA ILE A 221 12.26 -6.26 9.89
C ILE A 221 12.78 -6.80 8.55
N ASN A 222 13.94 -7.44 8.53
CA ASN A 222 14.43 -8.09 7.32
C ASN A 222 13.55 -9.27 6.88
N GLU A 223 13.02 -10.05 7.84
CA GLU A 223 12.04 -11.11 7.54
C GLU A 223 10.74 -10.53 6.96
N LEU A 224 10.24 -9.44 7.52
CA LEU A 224 9.12 -8.68 6.97
C LEU A 224 9.39 -8.23 5.52
N ASP A 225 10.59 -7.70 5.25
CA ASP A 225 10.99 -7.29 3.91
C ASP A 225 10.99 -8.45 2.92
N ASN A 226 11.44 -9.64 3.36
CA ASN A 226 11.37 -10.86 2.57
C ASN A 226 9.93 -11.25 2.24
N GLN A 227 8.99 -11.10 3.19
CA GLN A 227 7.57 -11.35 2.95
C GLN A 227 6.98 -10.36 1.93
N VAL A 228 7.32 -9.07 2.02
CA VAL A 228 6.94 -8.07 1.01
C VAL A 228 7.47 -8.45 -0.37
N GLY A 229 8.73 -8.84 -0.45
CA GLY A 229 9.37 -9.31 -1.70
C GLY A 229 8.69 -10.55 -2.27
N ALA A 230 8.30 -11.50 -1.42
CA ALA A 230 7.63 -12.72 -1.86
C ALA A 230 6.22 -12.44 -2.43
N VAL A 231 5.45 -11.54 -1.81
CA VAL A 231 4.14 -11.12 -2.34
C VAL A 231 4.29 -10.42 -3.68
N ASP A 232 5.27 -9.52 -3.81
CA ASP A 232 5.56 -8.82 -5.07
C ASP A 232 5.99 -9.79 -6.17
N ALA A 233 6.84 -10.76 -5.86
CA ALA A 233 7.26 -11.80 -6.79
C ALA A 233 6.09 -12.66 -7.30
N LEU A 234 5.09 -12.94 -6.46
CA LEU A 234 3.88 -13.64 -6.88
C LEU A 234 3.04 -12.79 -7.85
N LEU A 235 2.94 -11.48 -7.64
CA LEU A 235 2.25 -10.58 -8.59
C LEU A 235 2.93 -10.62 -9.96
N HIS A 236 4.25 -10.53 -10.00
CA HIS A 236 5.03 -10.66 -11.25
C HIS A 236 4.85 -12.02 -11.89
N LYS A 237 4.91 -13.11 -11.11
CA LYS A 237 4.73 -14.49 -11.60
C LYS A 237 3.40 -14.68 -12.36
N TYR A 238 2.34 -14.02 -11.90
CA TYR A 238 1.01 -14.14 -12.50
C TYR A 238 0.65 -12.98 -13.44
N GLY A 239 1.60 -12.07 -13.75
CA GLY A 239 1.40 -10.93 -14.66
C GLY A 239 0.34 -9.95 -14.15
N LEU A 240 0.25 -9.76 -12.83
CA LEU A 240 -0.71 -8.88 -12.16
C LEU A 240 -0.12 -7.53 -11.76
N ASP A 241 1.21 -7.42 -11.70
CA ASP A 241 1.97 -6.30 -11.16
C ASP A 241 1.66 -4.97 -11.83
N GLU A 242 1.58 -4.94 -13.17
CA GLU A 242 1.31 -3.70 -13.94
C GLU A 242 -0.08 -3.09 -13.67
N ASN A 243 -1.06 -3.90 -13.23
CA ASN A 243 -2.40 -3.43 -12.89
C ASN A 243 -2.69 -3.53 -11.39
N THR A 244 -1.66 -3.53 -10.56
CA THR A 244 -1.81 -3.66 -9.10
C THR A 244 -1.23 -2.45 -8.37
N ILE A 245 -2.04 -1.86 -7.51
CA ILE A 245 -1.60 -0.90 -6.51
C ILE A 245 -1.01 -1.70 -5.34
N PHE A 246 0.27 -1.53 -5.07
CA PHE A 246 0.93 -2.15 -3.93
C PHE A 246 1.13 -1.10 -2.84
N ILE A 247 0.53 -1.33 -1.68
CA ILE A 247 0.62 -0.47 -0.50
C ILE A 247 1.38 -1.22 0.58
N PHE A 248 2.41 -0.57 1.11
CA PHE A 248 3.10 -1.01 2.32
C PHE A 248 2.87 0.04 3.41
N THR A 249 2.52 -0.39 4.61
CA THR A 249 2.41 0.49 5.77
C THR A 249 2.88 -0.19 7.04
N SER A 250 3.62 0.55 7.86
CA SER A 250 3.87 0.15 9.24
C SER A 250 2.58 0.33 10.05
N GLU A 251 2.43 -0.39 11.13
CA GLU A 251 1.21 -0.29 11.96
C GLU A 251 1.36 0.84 12.97
N GLN A 252 1.98 0.59 14.07
CA GLN A 252 2.42 1.57 15.07
C GLN A 252 3.91 1.42 15.32
N GLY A 253 4.44 2.26 16.19
CA GLY A 253 5.83 2.15 16.60
C GLY A 253 6.14 0.84 17.35
N TYR A 254 7.42 0.57 17.49
CA TYR A 254 7.96 -0.65 18.07
C TYR A 254 7.62 -0.83 19.56
N SER A 255 7.84 -2.04 20.09
CA SER A 255 7.60 -2.38 21.52
C SER A 255 8.68 -1.85 22.48
N PHE A 256 9.69 -1.11 21.99
CA PHE A 256 10.64 -0.39 22.82
C PHE A 256 9.99 0.85 23.47
N PRO A 257 10.61 1.42 24.52
CA PRO A 257 10.08 2.61 25.19
C PRO A 257 9.75 3.76 24.23
N PHE A 258 8.65 4.46 24.51
CA PHE A 258 8.08 5.58 23.74
C PHE A 258 7.41 5.21 22.40
N GLY A 259 7.42 3.95 21.99
CA GLY A 259 6.69 3.46 20.82
C GLY A 259 5.26 3.04 21.14
N LYS A 260 4.97 1.75 20.93
CA LYS A 260 3.67 1.13 21.20
C LYS A 260 3.08 1.55 22.55
N TRP A 261 1.75 1.70 22.63
CA TRP A 261 0.97 2.14 23.80
C TRP A 261 1.12 3.62 24.19
N THR A 262 1.82 4.41 23.40
CA THR A 262 2.06 5.82 23.73
C THR A 262 1.51 6.76 22.68
N CYS A 263 1.31 8.03 23.07
CA CYS A 263 0.91 9.10 22.17
C CYS A 263 2.12 9.93 21.68
N TYR A 264 3.33 9.40 21.81
CA TYR A 264 4.52 10.03 21.22
C TYR A 264 4.57 9.78 19.71
N ASP A 265 5.35 10.59 19.01
CA ASP A 265 5.57 10.46 17.56
C ASP A 265 6.03 9.05 17.20
N GLU A 266 6.95 8.47 17.97
CA GLU A 266 7.44 7.09 17.83
C GLU A 266 6.33 6.01 17.90
N GLY A 267 5.18 6.32 18.51
CA GLY A 267 4.04 5.41 18.61
C GLY A 267 3.00 5.65 17.52
N LEU A 268 2.82 6.89 17.07
CA LEU A 268 1.70 7.26 16.18
C LEU A 268 2.11 7.49 14.73
N HIS A 269 3.36 7.84 14.46
CA HIS A 269 3.87 8.09 13.13
C HIS A 269 4.19 6.77 12.42
N THR A 270 3.68 6.60 11.19
CA THR A 270 3.79 5.35 10.44
C THR A 270 4.45 5.56 9.09
N GLY A 271 5.14 4.53 8.60
CA GLY A 271 5.58 4.49 7.21
C GLY A 271 4.41 4.15 6.29
N PHE A 272 4.31 4.85 5.16
CA PHE A 272 3.30 4.59 4.14
C PHE A 272 3.90 4.78 2.75
N VAL A 273 3.86 3.72 1.95
CA VAL A 273 4.42 3.68 0.60
C VAL A 273 3.37 3.12 -0.35
N ILE A 274 3.20 3.75 -1.51
CA ILE A 274 2.29 3.29 -2.57
C ILE A 274 3.06 3.20 -3.88
N ARG A 275 3.08 2.02 -4.51
CA ARG A 275 3.44 1.82 -5.91
C ARG A 275 2.16 1.65 -6.72
N TRP A 276 1.99 2.45 -7.76
CA TRP A 276 0.88 2.35 -8.72
C TRP A 276 1.40 2.61 -10.12
N PRO A 277 1.76 1.55 -10.87
CA PRO A 277 2.30 1.68 -12.22
C PRO A 277 1.41 2.52 -13.12
N GLY A 278 2.02 3.37 -13.93
CA GLY A 278 1.30 4.26 -14.87
C GLY A 278 0.52 5.42 -14.24
N THR A 279 0.36 5.47 -12.92
CA THR A 279 -0.39 6.53 -12.22
C THR A 279 0.50 7.35 -11.27
N VAL A 280 1.32 6.70 -10.48
CA VAL A 280 2.23 7.35 -9.53
C VAL A 280 3.60 7.51 -10.18
N LYS A 281 4.18 8.71 -10.08
CA LYS A 281 5.55 8.97 -10.54
C LYS A 281 6.54 8.27 -9.61
N PRO A 282 7.42 7.40 -10.12
CA PRO A 282 8.45 6.74 -9.32
C PRO A 282 9.34 7.72 -8.55
N GLY A 283 9.72 7.32 -7.34
CA GLY A 283 10.62 8.08 -6.46
C GLY A 283 10.03 9.35 -5.87
N ARG A 284 8.71 9.53 -5.95
CA ARG A 284 8.06 10.70 -5.35
C ARG A 284 8.07 10.60 -3.82
N VAL A 285 8.29 11.74 -3.19
CA VAL A 285 8.12 11.92 -1.74
C VAL A 285 7.11 13.03 -1.52
N THR A 286 6.18 12.84 -0.58
CA THR A 286 5.19 13.85 -0.22
C THR A 286 5.15 14.03 1.29
N ASP A 287 4.97 15.27 1.75
CA ASP A 287 4.76 15.65 3.14
C ASP A 287 3.28 15.95 3.45
N ALA A 288 2.37 15.61 2.54
CA ALA A 288 0.94 15.67 2.81
C ALA A 288 0.60 14.87 4.06
N MET A 289 -0.03 15.51 5.03
CA MET A 289 -0.42 14.88 6.28
C MET A 289 -1.68 14.03 6.05
N CYS A 290 -1.55 12.73 6.23
CA CYS A 290 -2.62 11.74 6.08
C CYS A 290 -2.67 10.82 7.29
N GLU A 291 -3.77 10.10 7.44
CA GLU A 291 -3.95 9.17 8.54
C GLU A 291 -4.76 7.92 8.16
N TYR A 292 -4.80 6.94 9.03
CA TYR A 292 -5.41 5.63 8.73
C TYR A 292 -6.91 5.68 8.47
N VAL A 293 -7.66 6.61 9.07
CA VAL A 293 -9.10 6.80 8.75
C VAL A 293 -9.31 7.18 7.28
N ASP A 294 -8.29 7.75 6.62
CA ASP A 294 -8.36 8.16 5.22
C ASP A 294 -8.19 7.00 4.23
N VAL A 295 -7.67 5.85 4.69
CA VAL A 295 -7.37 4.70 3.81
C VAL A 295 -8.66 4.10 3.24
N THR A 296 -9.65 3.80 4.09
CA THR A 296 -10.93 3.24 3.62
C THR A 296 -11.61 4.11 2.55
N PRO A 297 -11.88 5.41 2.76
CA PRO A 297 -12.50 6.22 1.71
C PRO A 297 -11.64 6.33 0.45
N THR A 298 -10.30 6.32 0.57
CA THR A 298 -9.40 6.35 -0.58
C THR A 298 -9.46 5.08 -1.42
N LEU A 299 -9.44 3.91 -0.79
CA LEU A 299 -9.51 2.64 -1.52
C LEU A 299 -10.90 2.41 -2.15
N VAL A 300 -11.97 2.88 -1.52
CA VAL A 300 -13.31 2.89 -2.11
C VAL A 300 -13.38 3.81 -3.34
N ASP A 301 -12.78 5.00 -3.27
CA ASP A 301 -12.67 5.95 -4.38
C ASP A 301 -11.89 5.35 -5.56
N ILE A 302 -10.73 4.77 -5.30
CA ILE A 302 -9.91 4.05 -6.29
C ILE A 302 -10.70 2.92 -6.98
N ALA A 303 -11.50 2.19 -6.20
CA ALA A 303 -12.35 1.12 -6.74
C ALA A 303 -13.53 1.63 -7.58
N GLY A 304 -13.74 2.94 -7.64
CA GLY A 304 -14.90 3.55 -8.29
C GLY A 304 -16.23 3.28 -7.55
N GLY A 305 -16.13 2.98 -6.24
CA GLY A 305 -17.27 2.80 -5.35
C GLY A 305 -17.82 4.15 -4.83
N LYS A 306 -19.02 4.12 -4.29
CA LYS A 306 -19.56 5.29 -3.56
C LYS A 306 -18.92 5.33 -2.18
N ILE A 307 -18.17 6.39 -1.87
CA ILE A 307 -17.64 6.61 -0.52
C ILE A 307 -18.81 6.72 0.46
N PRO A 308 -18.83 5.90 1.53
CA PRO A 308 -19.90 5.95 2.52
C PRO A 308 -19.96 7.32 3.22
N GLU A 309 -21.16 7.77 3.51
CA GLU A 309 -21.36 8.99 4.30
C GLU A 309 -21.01 8.76 5.77
N GLY A 310 -20.51 9.80 6.41
CA GLY A 310 -20.25 9.78 7.84
C GLY A 310 -18.95 9.08 8.24
N LEU A 311 -18.02 8.80 7.33
CA LEU A 311 -16.66 8.43 7.72
C LEU A 311 -15.93 9.62 8.36
N ASP A 312 -14.95 9.35 9.21
CA ASP A 312 -14.07 10.38 9.78
C ASP A 312 -12.98 10.79 8.79
N GLY A 313 -12.54 9.82 7.99
CA GLY A 313 -11.56 10.03 6.93
C GLY A 313 -12.16 10.56 5.64
N ARG A 314 -11.29 11.01 4.74
CA ARG A 314 -11.60 11.42 3.38
C ARG A 314 -10.57 10.89 2.39
N SER A 315 -10.92 10.80 1.10
CA SER A 315 -10.01 10.30 0.07
C SER A 315 -8.82 11.23 -0.13
N PHE A 316 -7.61 10.69 -0.05
CA PHE A 316 -6.36 11.35 -0.42
C PHE A 316 -5.86 10.92 -1.82
N LEU A 317 -6.75 10.40 -2.66
CA LEU A 317 -6.42 10.00 -4.03
C LEU A 317 -5.75 11.12 -4.85
N PRO A 318 -6.14 12.42 -4.76
CA PRO A 318 -5.42 13.51 -5.43
C PRO A 318 -3.96 13.63 -4.98
N VAL A 319 -3.65 13.35 -3.70
CA VAL A 319 -2.27 13.32 -3.20
C VAL A 319 -1.50 12.15 -3.82
N ILE A 320 -2.09 10.95 -3.87
CA ILE A 320 -1.47 9.78 -4.48
C ILE A 320 -1.10 10.08 -5.94
N LYS A 321 -2.00 10.68 -6.70
CA LYS A 321 -1.78 11.05 -8.11
C LYS A 321 -0.80 12.21 -8.32
N GLY A 322 -0.41 12.92 -7.26
CA GLY A 322 0.47 14.10 -7.36
C GLY A 322 -0.24 15.35 -7.88
N GLU A 323 -1.56 15.40 -7.78
CA GLU A 323 -2.37 16.57 -8.13
C GLU A 323 -2.27 17.67 -7.06
N THR A 324 -1.92 17.29 -5.83
CA THR A 324 -1.66 18.17 -4.69
C THR A 324 -0.72 17.51 -3.69
N ASP A 325 0.04 18.32 -2.93
CA ASP A 325 0.81 17.90 -1.75
C ASP A 325 0.20 18.43 -0.43
N SER A 326 -0.99 19.03 -0.50
CA SER A 326 -1.72 19.51 0.69
C SER A 326 -2.99 18.69 0.88
N PHE A 327 -3.22 18.21 2.12
CA PHE A 327 -4.40 17.41 2.45
C PHE A 327 -5.02 17.79 3.80
N LYS A 328 -4.33 17.55 4.90
CA LYS A 328 -4.74 17.91 6.27
C LYS A 328 -3.70 18.81 6.92
N ASN A 329 -4.11 19.62 7.91
CA ASN A 329 -3.22 20.43 8.74
C ASN A 329 -3.11 19.89 10.16
N GLU A 330 -3.98 18.92 10.51
CA GLU A 330 -4.05 18.26 11.82
C GLU A 330 -4.52 16.82 11.65
N VAL A 331 -4.16 15.95 12.56
CA VAL A 331 -4.53 14.53 12.66
C VAL A 331 -4.83 14.16 14.11
#